data_bf31b15c8ab71659c57acf7b5aa980ae
#
_entry.id   bf31b15c8ab71659c57acf7b5aa980ae
#
_cell.length_a   1.000
_cell.length_b   1.000
_cell.length_c   1.000
_cell.angle_alpha   90.00
_cell.angle_beta   90.00
_cell.angle_gamma   90.00
#
_symmetry.space_group_name_H-M   'P 1'
#
loop_
_entity.id
_entity.type
_entity.pdbx_description
1 polymer ?
#
loop_
_entity_poly.entity_id
_entity_poly.type
_entity_poly.pdbx_seq_one_letter_code
_entity_poly.pdbx_strand_id
1 'polypeptide(L)'
;MVADNPSSLVGDADSSKRRQIIDGARKVFLDRGFDGASMGEIARAAGVSKGTLYVYFADKNRLFEAIVEEESLEQGKLAFNFDPERDVAAILMEFGQAYIQVLCRPGGGSAIRTVMAIAERMPEVGRRFYTNVVAVTVARLADYLKARAKLDNLAIDDFELASTQFTQMCQASLFMPFIFQVAPAPSPDRIEEV
;
A
#
# COMPACT_ATOMS: atom_id res chain seq x y z
N MET A 1 6.97 -19.70 38.09
CA MET A 1 5.61 -19.19 38.05
C MET A 1 5.73 -17.76 37.53
N VAL A 2 5.59 -17.58 36.22
CA VAL A 2 5.63 -16.25 35.58
C VAL A 2 4.19 -15.80 35.47
N ALA A 3 3.86 -14.68 36.11
CA ALA A 3 2.53 -14.12 36.11
C ALA A 3 2.24 -13.51 34.72
N ASP A 4 1.26 -14.05 34.03
CA ASP A 4 0.68 -13.45 32.81
C ASP A 4 0.14 -12.07 33.15
N ASN A 5 0.61 -11.08 32.41
CA ASN A 5 0.22 -9.69 32.57
C ASN A 5 -1.12 -9.44 31.84
N PRO A 6 -2.24 -9.19 32.51
CA PRO A 6 -3.56 -9.01 31.87
C PRO A 6 -3.65 -7.78 30.95
N SER A 7 -2.67 -6.88 30.99
CA SER A 7 -2.66 -5.65 30.16
C SER A 7 -2.32 -5.94 28.69
N SER A 8 -1.63 -7.03 28.36
CA SER A 8 -1.29 -7.40 26.99
C SER A 8 -2.48 -7.99 26.21
N LEU A 9 -3.35 -8.72 26.90
CA LEU A 9 -4.51 -9.39 26.29
C LEU A 9 -5.62 -8.40 25.87
N VAL A 10 -5.74 -7.27 26.55
CA VAL A 10 -6.72 -6.22 26.20
C VAL A 10 -6.28 -5.45 24.94
N GLY A 11 -4.99 -5.15 24.82
CA GLY A 11 -4.43 -4.48 23.62
C GLY A 11 -4.53 -5.35 22.37
N ASP A 12 -4.29 -6.66 22.48
CA ASP A 12 -4.37 -7.61 21.37
C ASP A 12 -5.81 -7.82 20.89
N ALA A 13 -6.79 -7.90 21.80
CA ALA A 13 -8.20 -8.03 21.46
C ALA A 13 -8.74 -6.75 20.78
N ASP A 14 -8.30 -5.60 21.21
CA ASP A 14 -8.69 -4.29 20.63
C ASP A 14 -8.10 -4.11 19.22
N SER A 15 -6.83 -4.45 19.03
CA SER A 15 -6.16 -4.43 17.72
C SER A 15 -6.80 -5.43 16.74
N SER A 16 -7.16 -6.62 17.21
CA SER A 16 -7.84 -7.64 16.43
C SER A 16 -9.24 -7.19 15.98
N LYS A 17 -9.99 -6.54 16.88
CA LYS A 17 -11.32 -6.01 16.57
C LYS A 17 -11.27 -4.87 15.57
N ARG A 18 -10.30 -3.96 15.71
CA ARG A 18 -10.06 -2.89 14.76
C ARG A 18 -9.77 -3.42 13.36
N ARG A 19 -8.89 -4.43 13.24
CA ARG A 19 -8.58 -5.09 11.97
C ARG A 19 -9.80 -5.77 11.35
N GLN A 20 -10.60 -6.48 12.15
CA GLN A 20 -11.85 -7.11 11.69
C GLN A 20 -12.79 -6.08 11.05
N ILE A 21 -12.89 -4.88 11.62
CA ILE A 21 -13.73 -3.79 11.10
C ILE A 21 -13.16 -3.27 9.78
N ILE A 22 -11.86 -3.06 9.70
CA ILE A 22 -11.18 -2.58 8.49
C ILE A 22 -11.34 -3.58 7.33
N ASP A 23 -11.19 -4.88 7.57
CA ASP A 23 -11.40 -5.93 6.56
C ASP A 23 -12.85 -5.98 6.06
N GLY A 24 -13.82 -5.81 6.95
CA GLY A 24 -15.23 -5.70 6.57
C GLY A 24 -15.51 -4.45 5.72
N ALA A 25 -14.88 -3.33 6.07
CA ALA A 25 -15.01 -2.08 5.33
C ALA A 25 -14.39 -2.18 3.94
N ARG A 26 -13.20 -2.79 3.82
CA ARG A 26 -12.57 -3.05 2.51
C ARG A 26 -13.52 -3.78 1.56
N LYS A 27 -14.15 -4.85 2.01
CA LYS A 27 -15.11 -5.62 1.20
C LYS A 27 -16.26 -4.74 0.70
N VAL A 28 -16.87 -3.94 1.59
CA VAL A 28 -18.01 -3.09 1.23
C VAL A 28 -17.58 -1.97 0.28
N PHE A 29 -16.42 -1.34 0.51
CA PHE A 29 -15.91 -0.31 -0.39
C PHE A 29 -15.53 -0.86 -1.77
N LEU A 30 -15.04 -2.10 -1.84
CA LEU A 30 -14.77 -2.78 -3.11
C LEU A 30 -16.03 -3.06 -3.90
N ASP A 31 -17.08 -3.56 -3.23
CA ASP A 31 -18.32 -3.99 -3.88
C ASP A 31 -19.19 -2.80 -4.31
N ARG A 32 -19.23 -1.73 -3.50
CA ARG A 32 -20.19 -0.63 -3.66
C ARG A 32 -19.59 0.74 -3.93
N GLY A 33 -18.28 0.82 -3.94
CA GLY A 33 -17.56 2.08 -3.92
C GLY A 33 -17.69 2.81 -2.58
N PHE A 34 -16.95 3.91 -2.44
CA PHE A 34 -16.99 4.72 -1.22
C PHE A 34 -18.36 5.35 -0.98
N ASP A 35 -18.98 5.91 -2.02
CA ASP A 35 -20.26 6.61 -1.91
C ASP A 35 -21.42 5.68 -1.61
N GLY A 36 -21.47 4.52 -2.23
CA GLY A 36 -22.50 3.50 -2.04
C GLY A 36 -22.41 2.73 -0.72
N ALA A 37 -21.26 2.82 -0.02
CA ALA A 37 -21.05 2.15 1.25
C ALA A 37 -21.69 2.90 2.42
N SER A 38 -22.33 2.18 3.34
CA SER A 38 -22.87 2.72 4.59
C SER A 38 -22.23 2.08 5.81
N MET A 39 -22.16 2.82 6.92
CA MET A 39 -21.67 2.31 8.21
C MET A 39 -22.45 1.07 8.68
N GLY A 40 -23.76 0.98 8.33
CA GLY A 40 -24.56 -0.18 8.67
C GLY A 40 -24.20 -1.45 7.89
N GLU A 41 -23.88 -1.34 6.63
CA GLU A 41 -23.42 -2.45 5.80
C GLU A 41 -22.00 -2.89 6.21
N ILE A 42 -21.14 -1.93 6.52
CA ILE A 42 -19.80 -2.19 7.04
C ILE A 42 -19.86 -2.96 8.36
N ALA A 43 -20.69 -2.53 9.31
CA ALA A 43 -20.87 -3.26 10.58
C ALA A 43 -21.31 -4.71 10.34
N ARG A 44 -22.26 -4.91 9.42
CA ARG A 44 -22.74 -6.25 9.05
C ARG A 44 -21.63 -7.10 8.40
N ALA A 45 -20.90 -6.53 7.45
CA ALA A 45 -19.78 -7.21 6.77
C ALA A 45 -18.63 -7.56 7.72
N ALA A 46 -18.38 -6.69 8.71
CA ALA A 46 -17.39 -6.91 9.76
C ALA A 46 -17.88 -7.85 10.87
N GLY A 47 -19.16 -8.25 10.89
CA GLY A 47 -19.73 -9.06 11.98
C GLY A 47 -19.72 -8.37 13.35
N VAL A 48 -19.92 -7.06 13.37
CA VAL A 48 -19.98 -6.25 14.62
C VAL A 48 -21.28 -5.47 14.71
N SER A 49 -21.64 -5.02 15.94
CA SER A 49 -22.76 -4.10 16.13
C SER A 49 -22.40 -2.71 15.58
N LYS A 50 -23.43 -1.92 15.17
CA LYS A 50 -23.22 -0.51 14.81
C LYS A 50 -22.57 0.27 15.94
N GLY A 51 -22.99 0.04 17.19
CA GLY A 51 -22.40 0.69 18.37
C GLY A 51 -20.91 0.37 18.49
N THR A 52 -20.53 -0.90 18.32
CA THR A 52 -19.12 -1.31 18.30
C THR A 52 -18.35 -0.59 17.20
N LEU A 53 -18.90 -0.54 15.97
CA LEU A 53 -18.24 0.16 14.87
C LEU A 53 -17.97 1.65 15.20
N TYR A 54 -18.96 2.35 15.75
CA TYR A 54 -18.82 3.78 16.09
C TYR A 54 -17.87 4.05 17.26
N VAL A 55 -17.56 3.07 18.10
CA VAL A 55 -16.49 3.17 19.12
C VAL A 55 -15.12 3.30 18.46
N TYR A 56 -14.87 2.57 17.36
CA TYR A 56 -13.58 2.57 16.67
C TYR A 56 -13.46 3.67 15.61
N PHE A 57 -14.54 3.97 14.91
CA PHE A 57 -14.52 4.89 13.76
C PHE A 57 -15.76 5.79 13.78
N ALA A 58 -15.52 7.08 13.95
CA ALA A 58 -16.61 8.08 14.06
C ALA A 58 -17.48 8.14 12.79
N ASP A 59 -16.88 7.91 11.63
CA ASP A 59 -17.56 7.96 10.34
C ASP A 59 -16.83 7.14 9.26
N LYS A 60 -17.43 7.09 8.09
CA LYS A 60 -16.93 6.39 6.91
C LYS A 60 -15.57 6.93 6.42
N ASN A 61 -15.32 8.23 6.58
CA ASN A 61 -14.07 8.86 6.14
C ASN A 61 -12.90 8.39 7.01
N ARG A 62 -13.09 8.40 8.35
CA ARG A 62 -12.08 7.91 9.30
C ARG A 62 -11.75 6.45 9.10
N LEU A 63 -12.76 5.64 8.79
CA LEU A 63 -12.56 4.24 8.48
C LEU A 63 -11.77 4.04 7.18
N PHE A 64 -12.07 4.83 6.17
CA PHE A 64 -11.32 4.80 4.91
C PHE A 64 -9.87 5.28 5.07
N GLU A 65 -9.65 6.37 5.81
CA GLU A 65 -8.29 6.82 6.18
C GLU A 65 -7.48 5.70 6.84
N ALA A 66 -8.08 4.96 7.77
CA ALA A 66 -7.42 3.84 8.43
C ALA A 66 -7.08 2.69 7.47
N ILE A 67 -7.92 2.42 6.46
CA ILE A 67 -7.59 1.45 5.40
C ILE A 67 -6.37 1.91 4.61
N VAL A 68 -6.32 3.18 4.22
CA VAL A 68 -5.19 3.75 3.47
C VAL A 68 -3.91 3.72 4.31
N GLU A 69 -4.01 4.01 5.61
CA GLU A 69 -2.87 3.93 6.54
C GLU A 69 -2.35 2.49 6.67
N GLU A 70 -3.22 1.49 6.81
CA GLU A 70 -2.80 0.08 6.85
C GLU A 70 -2.16 -0.35 5.54
N GLU A 71 -2.74 0.03 4.39
CA GLU A 71 -2.14 -0.22 3.08
C GLU A 71 -0.75 0.41 2.96
N SER A 72 -0.60 1.64 3.44
CA SER A 72 0.67 2.36 3.44
C SER A 72 1.71 1.68 4.33
N LEU A 73 1.30 1.21 5.51
CA LEU A 73 2.17 0.47 6.43
C LEU A 73 2.56 -0.91 5.86
N GLU A 74 1.64 -1.59 5.19
CA GLU A 74 1.93 -2.88 4.54
C GLU A 74 2.87 -2.72 3.35
N GLN A 75 2.71 -1.67 2.57
CA GLN A 75 3.63 -1.32 1.49
C GLN A 75 4.99 -0.85 2.04
N GLY A 76 5.01 -0.12 3.14
CA GLY A 76 6.24 0.27 3.84
C GLY A 76 6.97 -0.91 4.50
N LYS A 77 6.25 -1.97 4.89
CA LYS A 77 6.83 -3.25 5.37
C LYS A 77 7.49 -4.05 4.26
N LEU A 78 7.20 -3.79 3.00
CA LEU A 78 8.06 -4.18 1.88
C LEU A 78 9.31 -3.31 1.91
N ALA A 79 10.01 -3.41 3.04
CA ALA A 79 11.34 -2.91 3.19
C ALA A 79 12.24 -3.70 2.25
N PHE A 80 12.17 -3.35 0.94
CA PHE A 80 13.18 -3.83 0.02
C PHE A 80 14.53 -3.44 0.60
N ASN A 81 15.39 -4.43 0.77
CA ASN A 81 16.71 -4.20 1.32
C ASN A 81 17.63 -3.70 0.19
N PHE A 82 17.81 -2.39 0.14
CA PHE A 82 18.79 -1.78 -0.76
C PHE A 82 20.20 -1.96 -0.18
N ASP A 83 20.77 -3.15 -0.36
CA ASP A 83 22.12 -3.46 0.07
C ASP A 83 23.13 -2.75 -0.85
N PRO A 84 23.93 -1.79 -0.34
CA PRO A 84 24.89 -1.03 -1.15
C PRO A 84 26.09 -1.85 -1.61
N GLU A 85 26.31 -3.03 -1.07
CA GLU A 85 27.43 -3.91 -1.46
C GLU A 85 27.11 -4.82 -2.66
N ARG A 86 25.81 -4.92 -3.02
CA ARG A 86 25.37 -5.77 -4.12
C ARG A 86 25.37 -5.03 -5.46
N ASP A 87 25.44 -5.79 -6.55
CA ASP A 87 25.35 -5.29 -7.91
C ASP A 87 24.06 -4.48 -8.15
N VAL A 88 24.21 -3.29 -8.77
CA VAL A 88 23.09 -2.36 -9.00
C VAL A 88 22.03 -2.96 -9.90
N ALA A 89 22.43 -3.66 -10.96
CA ALA A 89 21.46 -4.25 -11.89
C ALA A 89 20.63 -5.34 -11.20
N ALA A 90 21.27 -6.18 -10.38
CA ALA A 90 20.57 -7.21 -9.61
C ALA A 90 19.57 -6.59 -8.61
N ILE A 91 19.98 -5.54 -7.88
CA ILE A 91 19.09 -4.84 -6.93
C ILE A 91 17.91 -4.16 -7.64
N LEU A 92 18.14 -3.50 -8.77
CA LEU A 92 17.07 -2.86 -9.53
C LEU A 92 16.08 -3.88 -10.09
N MET A 93 16.55 -5.03 -10.57
CA MET A 93 15.71 -6.13 -11.07
C MET A 93 14.82 -6.67 -9.94
N GLU A 94 15.42 -7.06 -8.82
CA GLU A 94 14.68 -7.56 -7.66
C GLU A 94 13.68 -6.54 -7.11
N PHE A 95 14.09 -5.27 -7.04
CA PHE A 95 13.21 -4.21 -6.60
C PHE A 95 12.03 -4.00 -7.56
N GLY A 96 12.27 -3.95 -8.87
CA GLY A 96 11.23 -3.79 -9.88
C GLY A 96 10.18 -4.91 -9.81
N GLN A 97 10.63 -6.16 -9.71
CA GLN A 97 9.75 -7.33 -9.55
C GLN A 97 8.94 -7.24 -8.26
N ALA A 98 9.58 -6.99 -7.12
CA ALA A 98 8.90 -6.84 -5.84
C ALA A 98 7.89 -5.67 -5.85
N TYR A 99 8.26 -4.55 -6.48
CA TYR A 99 7.41 -3.37 -6.59
C TYR A 99 6.12 -3.66 -7.37
N ILE A 100 6.21 -4.33 -8.52
CA ILE A 100 5.02 -4.72 -9.30
C ILE A 100 4.18 -5.78 -8.57
N GLN A 101 4.80 -6.78 -7.95
CA GLN A 101 4.07 -7.77 -7.15
C GLN A 101 3.21 -7.11 -6.07
N VAL A 102 3.74 -6.08 -5.41
CA VAL A 102 3.02 -5.32 -4.40
C VAL A 102 1.89 -4.51 -4.97
N LEU A 103 2.13 -3.76 -6.04
CA LEU A 103 1.11 -2.94 -6.68
C LEU A 103 -0.05 -3.78 -7.23
N CYS A 104 0.26 -4.93 -7.79
CA CYS A 104 -0.71 -5.82 -8.43
C CYS A 104 -1.24 -6.93 -7.50
N ARG A 105 -0.90 -6.91 -6.20
CA ARG A 105 -1.40 -7.91 -5.25
C ARG A 105 -2.92 -7.91 -5.15
N PRO A 106 -3.55 -9.02 -4.72
CA PRO A 106 -4.98 -9.06 -4.46
C PRO A 106 -5.41 -7.93 -3.51
N GLY A 107 -6.37 -7.12 -3.92
CA GLY A 107 -6.84 -5.95 -3.15
C GLY A 107 -6.04 -4.65 -3.35
N GLY A 108 -4.76 -4.71 -3.71
CA GLY A 108 -3.91 -3.52 -3.88
C GLY A 108 -4.45 -2.54 -4.93
N GLY A 109 -4.81 -3.03 -6.11
CA GLY A 109 -5.40 -2.19 -7.15
C GLY A 109 -6.73 -1.54 -6.75
N SER A 110 -7.49 -2.17 -5.87
CA SER A 110 -8.75 -1.63 -5.36
C SER A 110 -8.52 -0.45 -4.43
N ALA A 111 -7.52 -0.53 -3.54
CA ALA A 111 -7.14 0.57 -2.65
C ALA A 111 -6.70 1.79 -3.47
N ILE A 112 -5.84 1.59 -4.47
CA ILE A 112 -5.36 2.66 -5.35
C ILE A 112 -6.53 3.29 -6.13
N ARG A 113 -7.41 2.49 -6.73
CA ARG A 113 -8.61 3.00 -7.44
C ARG A 113 -9.50 3.81 -6.52
N THR A 114 -9.70 3.34 -5.29
CA THR A 114 -10.53 4.06 -4.32
C THR A 114 -9.88 5.38 -3.90
N VAL A 115 -8.57 5.41 -3.65
CA VAL A 115 -7.84 6.67 -3.38
C VAL A 115 -7.99 7.63 -4.55
N MET A 116 -7.79 7.18 -5.78
CA MET A 116 -7.95 8.02 -6.98
C MET A 116 -9.37 8.59 -7.10
N ALA A 117 -10.39 7.77 -6.87
CA ALA A 117 -11.79 8.18 -6.99
C ALA A 117 -12.22 9.23 -5.96
N ILE A 118 -11.59 9.25 -4.79
CA ILE A 118 -11.97 10.16 -3.70
C ILE A 118 -10.97 11.30 -3.48
N ALA A 119 -9.79 11.27 -4.11
CA ALA A 119 -8.73 12.27 -3.89
C ALA A 119 -9.18 13.70 -4.18
N GLU A 120 -10.05 13.90 -5.17
CA GLU A 120 -10.63 15.21 -5.47
C GLU A 120 -11.53 15.73 -4.34
N ARG A 121 -12.31 14.84 -3.72
CA ARG A 121 -13.25 15.18 -2.63
C ARG A 121 -12.59 15.19 -1.26
N MET A 122 -11.54 14.39 -1.09
CA MET A 122 -10.77 14.22 0.14
C MET A 122 -9.27 14.36 -0.15
N PRO A 123 -8.79 15.58 -0.46
CA PRO A 123 -7.39 15.79 -0.89
C PRO A 123 -6.36 15.32 0.16
N GLU A 124 -6.73 15.31 1.43
CA GLU A 124 -5.90 14.87 2.54
C GLU A 124 -5.55 13.39 2.44
N VAL A 125 -6.51 12.55 2.03
CA VAL A 125 -6.30 11.11 1.82
C VAL A 125 -5.32 10.88 0.67
N GLY A 126 -5.52 11.59 -0.45
CA GLY A 126 -4.61 11.53 -1.61
C GLY A 126 -3.18 11.96 -1.23
N ARG A 127 -3.04 13.09 -0.51
CA ARG A 127 -1.72 13.57 -0.02
C ARG A 127 -1.03 12.56 0.88
N ARG A 128 -1.73 12.01 1.87
CA ARG A 128 -1.17 11.01 2.79
C ARG A 128 -0.73 9.75 2.05
N PHE A 129 -1.55 9.25 1.14
CA PHE A 129 -1.19 8.09 0.34
C PHE A 129 0.06 8.36 -0.50
N TYR A 130 0.09 9.48 -1.21
CA TYR A 130 1.26 9.87 -1.99
C TYR A 130 2.51 10.00 -1.14
N THR A 131 2.44 10.76 -0.04
CA THR A 131 3.60 11.04 0.83
C THR A 131 4.12 9.77 1.53
N ASN A 132 3.22 8.92 2.03
CA ASN A 132 3.61 7.78 2.85
C ASN A 132 3.92 6.50 2.04
N VAL A 133 3.48 6.45 0.77
CA VAL A 133 3.66 5.27 -0.08
C VAL A 133 4.56 5.59 -1.26
N VAL A 134 4.12 6.50 -2.13
CA VAL A 134 4.79 6.74 -3.41
C VAL A 134 6.12 7.45 -3.19
N ALA A 135 6.09 8.60 -2.50
CA ALA A 135 7.28 9.41 -2.28
C ALA A 135 8.36 8.70 -1.45
N VAL A 136 7.95 7.94 -0.43
CA VAL A 136 8.90 7.15 0.38
C VAL A 136 9.59 6.08 -0.45
N THR A 137 8.87 5.41 -1.34
CA THR A 137 9.46 4.38 -2.22
C THR A 137 10.49 5.00 -3.16
N VAL A 138 10.15 6.12 -3.80
CA VAL A 138 11.06 6.86 -4.69
C VAL A 138 12.30 7.36 -3.92
N ALA A 139 12.10 7.97 -2.75
CA ALA A 139 13.20 8.50 -1.94
C ALA A 139 14.22 7.41 -1.54
N ARG A 140 13.73 6.23 -1.11
CA ARG A 140 14.61 5.11 -0.75
C ARG A 140 15.44 4.60 -1.92
N LEU A 141 14.85 4.50 -3.10
CA LEU A 141 15.57 4.13 -4.32
C LEU A 141 16.59 5.22 -4.70
N ALA A 142 16.21 6.50 -4.59
CA ALA A 142 17.10 7.63 -4.87
C ALA A 142 18.30 7.65 -3.92
N ASP A 143 18.10 7.40 -2.63
CA ASP A 143 19.18 7.32 -1.65
C ASP A 143 20.14 6.17 -1.97
N TYR A 144 19.61 5.00 -2.36
CA TYR A 144 20.42 3.88 -2.80
C TYR A 144 21.25 4.21 -4.05
N LEU A 145 20.61 4.74 -5.10
CA LEU A 145 21.32 5.11 -6.34
C LEU A 145 22.38 6.17 -6.09
N LYS A 146 22.11 7.13 -5.21
CA LYS A 146 23.07 8.17 -4.80
C LYS A 146 24.28 7.58 -4.06
N ALA A 147 24.07 6.60 -3.21
CA ALA A 147 25.14 5.90 -2.53
C ALA A 147 26.02 5.11 -3.52
N ARG A 148 25.39 4.44 -4.48
CA ARG A 148 26.08 3.63 -5.50
C ARG A 148 26.76 4.45 -6.60
N ALA A 149 26.24 5.62 -6.95
CA ALA A 149 26.74 6.43 -8.05
C ALA A 149 28.25 6.71 -7.97
N LYS A 150 28.77 6.86 -6.78
CA LYS A 150 30.22 7.09 -6.55
C LYS A 150 31.06 5.83 -6.77
N LEU A 151 30.48 4.66 -6.48
CA LEU A 151 31.18 3.36 -6.59
C LEU A 151 31.15 2.82 -8.02
N ASP A 152 30.02 2.94 -8.67
CA ASP A 152 29.77 2.36 -10.00
C ASP A 152 29.90 3.38 -11.14
N ASN A 153 30.31 4.61 -10.83
CA ASN A 153 30.46 5.70 -11.79
C ASN A 153 29.16 5.94 -12.62
N LEU A 154 28.01 5.92 -11.94
CA LEU A 154 26.72 6.16 -12.58
C LEU A 154 26.55 7.64 -12.91
N ALA A 155 26.37 7.97 -14.18
CA ALA A 155 26.10 9.33 -14.64
C ALA A 155 24.64 9.71 -14.45
N ILE A 156 24.24 10.02 -13.23
CA ILE A 156 22.87 10.44 -12.87
C ILE A 156 22.94 11.83 -12.27
N ASP A 157 22.30 12.81 -12.89
CA ASP A 157 22.27 14.18 -12.42
C ASP A 157 21.16 14.38 -11.35
N ASP A 158 20.01 13.74 -11.55
CA ASP A 158 18.83 13.81 -10.66
C ASP A 158 18.39 12.40 -10.25
N PHE A 159 18.77 12.00 -9.03
CA PHE A 159 18.45 10.69 -8.50
C PHE A 159 16.96 10.48 -8.20
N GLU A 160 16.24 11.54 -7.82
CA GLU A 160 14.81 11.48 -7.56
C GLU A 160 14.03 11.30 -8.86
N LEU A 161 14.38 12.05 -9.89
CA LEU A 161 13.80 11.89 -11.22
C LEU A 161 14.11 10.50 -11.80
N ALA A 162 15.35 10.04 -11.73
CA ALA A 162 15.75 8.71 -12.21
C ALA A 162 14.99 7.59 -11.50
N SER A 163 14.82 7.69 -10.17
CA SER A 163 14.05 6.73 -9.37
C SER A 163 12.56 6.76 -9.72
N THR A 164 12.00 7.94 -9.95
CA THR A 164 10.63 8.10 -10.42
C THR A 164 10.44 7.46 -11.79
N GLN A 165 11.34 7.74 -12.75
CA GLN A 165 11.29 7.15 -14.09
C GLN A 165 11.40 5.63 -14.04
N PHE A 166 12.31 5.09 -13.23
CA PHE A 166 12.47 3.66 -13.08
C PHE A 166 11.20 2.99 -12.53
N THR A 167 10.62 3.53 -11.45
CA THR A 167 9.38 2.99 -10.88
C THR A 167 8.22 3.06 -11.87
N GLN A 168 8.13 4.11 -12.68
CA GLN A 168 7.10 4.22 -13.73
C GLN A 168 7.35 3.24 -14.89
N MET A 169 8.59 2.99 -15.29
CA MET A 169 8.92 1.97 -16.30
C MET A 169 8.52 0.57 -15.84
N CYS A 170 8.76 0.21 -14.58
CA CYS A 170 8.31 -1.06 -14.01
C CYS A 170 6.80 -1.25 -14.09
N GLN A 171 6.02 -0.18 -14.03
CA GLN A 171 4.56 -0.23 -14.12
C GLN A 171 4.03 -0.43 -15.54
N ALA A 172 4.77 0.02 -16.56
CA ALA A 172 4.31 0.37 -17.91
C ALA A 172 3.31 -0.61 -18.54
N SER A 173 3.65 -1.90 -18.68
CA SER A 173 2.81 -2.87 -19.39
C SER A 173 1.92 -3.72 -18.48
N LEU A 174 2.14 -3.70 -17.17
CA LEU A 174 1.47 -4.59 -16.23
C LEU A 174 0.46 -3.87 -15.33
N PHE A 175 0.84 -2.72 -14.76
CA PHE A 175 0.02 -2.03 -13.78
C PHE A 175 -1.23 -1.37 -14.38
N MET A 176 -1.09 -0.68 -15.51
CA MET A 176 -2.23 0.02 -16.12
C MET A 176 -3.35 -0.94 -16.58
N PRO A 177 -3.09 -2.05 -17.29
CA PRO A 177 -4.12 -3.04 -17.58
C PRO A 177 -4.77 -3.63 -16.33
N PHE A 178 -4.00 -3.86 -15.26
CA PHE A 178 -4.51 -4.35 -13.98
C PHE A 178 -5.40 -3.32 -13.28
N ILE A 179 -4.95 -2.05 -13.18
CA ILE A 179 -5.71 -1.00 -12.47
C ILE A 179 -7.04 -0.68 -13.18
N PHE A 180 -7.07 -0.75 -14.51
CA PHE A 180 -8.29 -0.59 -15.32
C PHE A 180 -9.11 -1.87 -15.47
N GLN A 181 -8.73 -2.97 -14.82
CA GLN A 181 -9.42 -4.27 -14.88
C GLN A 181 -9.51 -4.88 -16.30
N VAL A 182 -8.60 -4.49 -17.18
CA VAL A 182 -8.46 -5.07 -18.53
C VAL A 182 -7.74 -6.42 -18.45
N ALA A 183 -6.83 -6.58 -17.48
CA ALA A 183 -6.11 -7.82 -17.22
C ALA A 183 -6.17 -8.19 -15.72
N PRO A 184 -6.07 -9.50 -15.38
CA PRO A 184 -5.91 -9.94 -14.00
C PRO A 184 -4.54 -9.50 -13.44
N ALA A 185 -4.31 -9.76 -12.16
CA ALA A 185 -2.97 -9.61 -11.57
C ALA A 185 -1.96 -10.43 -12.37
N PRO A 186 -0.79 -9.85 -12.74
CA PRO A 186 0.21 -10.56 -13.50
C PRO A 186 0.78 -11.75 -12.70
N SER A 187 1.07 -12.85 -13.40
CA SER A 187 1.78 -13.98 -12.81
C SER A 187 3.25 -13.62 -12.52
N PRO A 188 3.94 -14.34 -11.61
CA PRO A 188 5.37 -14.16 -11.39
C PRO A 188 6.18 -14.22 -12.69
N ASP A 189 5.93 -15.22 -13.54
CA ASP A 189 6.63 -15.40 -14.83
C ASP A 189 6.46 -14.15 -15.72
N ARG A 190 5.25 -13.59 -15.76
CA ARG A 190 4.99 -12.38 -16.54
C ARG A 190 5.68 -11.13 -15.97
N ILE A 191 5.92 -11.08 -14.67
CA ILE A 191 6.69 -10.01 -14.04
C ILE A 191 8.18 -10.13 -14.36
N GLU A 192 8.70 -11.36 -14.46
CA GLU A 192 10.10 -11.60 -14.81
C GLU A 192 10.43 -11.26 -16.28
N GLU A 193 9.42 -11.31 -17.17
CA GLU A 193 9.59 -10.98 -18.60
C GLU A 193 9.68 -9.47 -18.90
N VAL A 194 9.34 -8.59 -17.95
CA VAL A 194 9.23 -7.14 -18.12
C VAL A 194 10.29 -6.41 -17.32
#